data_d58e3d20afee947eac0c5d81052e7153
#
_entry.id   d58e3d20afee947eac0c5d81052e7153
#
_cell.length_a   1.000
_cell.length_b   1.000
_cell.length_c   1.000
_cell.angle_alpha   90.00
_cell.angle_beta   90.00
_cell.angle_gamma   90.00
#
_symmetry.space_group_name_H-M   'P 1'
#
loop_
_entity.id
_entity.type
_entity.pdbx_description
1 polymer ?
#
loop_
_entity_poly.entity_id
_entity_poly.type
_entity_poly.pdbx_seq_one_letter_code
_entity_poly.pdbx_strand_id
1 'polypeptide(L)'
;MKKKKAKILLAALLLAVGETAFADGKAVSGIRQINPTTVEITYSDGGVMTIDFYGQNVFRLFRDPKGGIVRDPASNPPARILLDNPRKSAGRLSVNATDADVAVATAEVRVRFDRSTGLMSVTDLRNGKEVVKEVKGVDFQKNRTTVTLANAAGEYFYGGGVQNGRFSHRGKRIEIVNTNSWTDGGVASPAPFYWSTGGYAAMPYTFAPGAYDFGSVDKNTVTISHDMPYLDLFLMVDTTPVSLLQDYYQLTGNPVLLPKFAFYEGHLNAYNRDYWKETTEEGKGILFEDGKRYVESQKDNGGIKESLNGEKDNYQFSARAVIDRYKKDDMPLGWILPNDGYGAGYGQTSTLDGNIANLKSLGDYARKQGVE
;
A
#
# COMPACT_ATOMS: atom_id res chain seq x y z
N MET A 1 44.09 -29.78 -62.32
CA MET A 1 43.58 -30.38 -61.09
C MET A 1 44.16 -29.63 -59.89
N LYS A 2 43.47 -28.67 -59.27
CA LYS A 2 43.96 -27.91 -58.11
C LYS A 2 43.17 -28.35 -56.92
N LYS A 3 43.78 -28.98 -55.89
CA LYS A 3 43.15 -29.33 -54.60
C LYS A 3 43.08 -28.10 -53.74
N LYS A 4 41.86 -27.68 -53.38
CA LYS A 4 41.63 -26.68 -52.35
C LYS A 4 41.62 -27.33 -50.98
N LYS A 5 42.53 -26.92 -50.10
CA LYS A 5 42.57 -27.29 -48.72
C LYS A 5 41.51 -26.45 -47.96
N ALA A 6 40.55 -27.10 -47.36
CA ALA A 6 39.61 -26.47 -46.43
C ALA A 6 40.31 -26.27 -45.08
N LYS A 7 40.40 -25.03 -44.60
CA LYS A 7 40.77 -24.70 -43.22
C LYS A 7 39.52 -24.75 -42.37
N ILE A 8 39.47 -25.68 -41.44
CA ILE A 8 38.44 -25.70 -40.39
C ILE A 8 38.88 -24.70 -39.33
N LEU A 9 38.09 -23.62 -39.17
CA LEU A 9 38.26 -22.64 -38.13
C LEU A 9 37.42 -23.11 -36.93
N LEU A 10 38.06 -23.58 -35.85
CA LEU A 10 37.45 -23.96 -34.60
C LEU A 10 37.19 -22.66 -33.81
N ALA A 11 35.97 -22.16 -33.84
CA ALA A 11 35.54 -21.04 -32.98
C ALA A 11 35.26 -21.58 -31.58
N ALA A 12 36.17 -21.34 -30.64
CA ALA A 12 35.92 -21.54 -29.23
C ALA A 12 34.91 -20.50 -28.76
N LEU A 13 33.66 -20.92 -28.51
CA LEU A 13 32.63 -20.11 -27.88
C LEU A 13 32.97 -20.04 -26.38
N LEU A 14 33.63 -18.99 -25.94
CA LEU A 14 33.70 -18.63 -24.53
C LEU A 14 32.27 -18.20 -24.09
N LEU A 15 31.60 -19.08 -23.39
CA LEU A 15 30.46 -18.72 -22.56
C LEU A 15 31.00 -17.83 -21.43
N ALA A 16 30.90 -16.52 -21.61
CA ALA A 16 30.95 -15.58 -20.50
C ALA A 16 29.71 -15.83 -19.66
N VAL A 17 29.86 -16.62 -18.60
CA VAL A 17 28.91 -16.58 -17.48
C VAL A 17 29.03 -15.16 -16.91
N GLY A 18 28.09 -14.31 -17.27
CA GLY A 18 27.95 -13.00 -16.65
C GLY A 18 27.67 -13.26 -15.16
N GLU A 19 28.69 -13.15 -14.33
CA GLU A 19 28.46 -12.88 -12.91
C GLU A 19 27.65 -11.58 -12.86
N THR A 20 26.37 -11.70 -12.54
CA THR A 20 25.59 -10.55 -12.09
C THR A 20 26.28 -10.08 -10.82
N ALA A 21 27.05 -9.02 -10.91
CA ALA A 21 27.61 -8.33 -9.76
C ALA A 21 26.40 -7.88 -8.91
N PHE A 22 26.07 -8.68 -7.90
CA PHE A 22 25.20 -8.23 -6.84
C PHE A 22 25.87 -7.01 -6.22
N ALA A 23 25.13 -5.94 -5.99
CA ALA A 23 25.65 -4.80 -5.26
C ALA A 23 26.10 -5.32 -3.89
N ASP A 24 27.41 -5.40 -3.69
CA ASP A 24 28.02 -5.96 -2.49
C ASP A 24 27.49 -5.19 -1.29
N GLY A 25 26.83 -5.88 -0.38
CA GLY A 25 26.53 -5.35 0.93
C GLY A 25 27.86 -4.96 1.60
N LYS A 26 27.81 -3.94 2.47
CA LYS A 26 29.03 -3.51 3.16
C LYS A 26 29.26 -4.39 4.38
N ALA A 27 30.48 -4.88 4.57
CA ALA A 27 30.85 -5.72 5.72
C ALA A 27 30.48 -5.04 7.05
N VAL A 28 30.04 -5.84 8.03
CA VAL A 28 29.72 -5.39 9.38
C VAL A 28 30.95 -5.44 10.28
N SER A 29 31.32 -4.31 10.88
CA SER A 29 32.45 -4.20 11.81
C SER A 29 32.04 -4.45 13.26
N GLY A 30 30.78 -4.16 13.65
CA GLY A 30 30.34 -4.34 15.04
C GLY A 30 28.85 -4.25 15.27
N ILE A 31 28.47 -4.65 16.49
CA ILE A 31 27.13 -4.53 17.03
C ILE A 31 27.21 -4.01 18.47
N ARG A 32 26.34 -3.09 18.85
CA ARG A 32 26.30 -2.51 20.19
C ARG A 32 24.86 -2.22 20.62
N GLN A 33 24.50 -2.66 21.78
CA GLN A 33 23.22 -2.25 22.42
C GLN A 33 23.41 -0.84 23.00
N ILE A 34 22.56 0.11 22.61
CA ILE A 34 22.64 1.51 23.04
C ILE A 34 21.61 1.89 24.10
N ASN A 35 20.49 1.15 24.16
CA ASN A 35 19.49 1.27 25.21
C ASN A 35 18.69 -0.07 25.31
N PRO A 36 17.71 -0.23 26.23
CA PRO A 36 16.99 -1.49 26.43
C PRO A 36 16.28 -2.02 25.17
N THR A 37 15.92 -1.17 24.20
CA THR A 37 15.17 -1.57 23.01
C THR A 37 15.94 -1.39 21.71
N THR A 38 17.12 -0.73 21.72
CA THR A 38 17.80 -0.32 20.50
C THR A 38 19.22 -0.86 20.42
N VAL A 39 19.55 -1.40 19.26
CA VAL A 39 20.88 -1.90 18.92
C VAL A 39 21.40 -1.16 17.70
N GLU A 40 22.69 -0.89 17.66
CA GLU A 40 23.41 -0.26 16.57
C GLU A 40 24.30 -1.28 15.87
N ILE A 41 24.18 -1.38 14.55
CA ILE A 41 25.06 -2.13 13.66
C ILE A 41 26.01 -1.13 13.00
N THR A 42 27.32 -1.35 13.09
CA THR A 42 28.32 -0.52 12.43
C THR A 42 28.88 -1.27 11.22
N TYR A 43 28.93 -0.62 10.08
CA TYR A 43 29.50 -1.12 8.85
C TYR A 43 30.97 -0.72 8.69
N SER A 44 31.71 -1.41 7.84
CA SER A 44 33.14 -1.18 7.60
C SER A 44 33.47 0.21 7.02
N ASP A 45 32.50 0.88 6.41
CA ASP A 45 32.59 2.24 5.89
C ASP A 45 32.25 3.32 6.93
N GLY A 46 31.99 2.92 8.18
CA GLY A 46 31.55 3.80 9.25
C GLY A 46 30.05 4.11 9.24
N GLY A 47 29.30 3.62 8.26
CA GLY A 47 27.85 3.72 8.25
C GLY A 47 27.21 2.96 9.42
N VAL A 48 26.06 3.44 9.88
CA VAL A 48 25.34 2.88 11.03
C VAL A 48 23.90 2.55 10.65
N MET A 49 23.41 1.39 11.11
CA MET A 49 22.01 1.05 11.11
C MET A 49 21.53 0.85 12.55
N THR A 50 20.42 1.45 12.93
CA THR A 50 19.77 1.15 14.19
C THR A 50 18.64 0.15 14.00
N ILE A 51 18.52 -0.79 14.94
CA ILE A 51 17.41 -1.73 15.07
C ILE A 51 16.72 -1.38 16.39
N ASP A 52 15.50 -0.88 16.29
CA ASP A 52 14.76 -0.39 17.44
C ASP A 52 13.47 -1.19 17.62
N PHE A 53 13.35 -1.93 18.72
CA PHE A 53 12.25 -2.84 18.99
C PHE A 53 11.06 -2.13 19.61
N TYR A 54 9.90 -2.31 18.98
CA TYR A 54 8.59 -1.83 19.42
C TYR A 54 7.74 -2.92 20.07
N GLY A 55 8.26 -4.13 20.17
CA GLY A 55 7.69 -5.32 20.74
C GLY A 55 8.66 -6.48 20.59
N GLN A 56 8.24 -7.69 20.90
CA GLN A 56 9.10 -8.87 20.73
C GLN A 56 9.25 -9.30 19.28
N ASN A 57 8.29 -8.94 18.43
CA ASN A 57 8.19 -9.33 17.02
C ASN A 57 8.04 -8.14 16.07
N VAL A 58 8.06 -6.91 16.59
CA VAL A 58 7.95 -5.65 15.83
C VAL A 58 9.20 -4.83 16.07
N PHE A 59 9.88 -4.43 14.98
CA PHE A 59 11.09 -3.61 15.06
C PHE A 59 11.23 -2.68 13.87
N ARG A 60 11.98 -1.59 14.07
CA ARG A 60 12.26 -0.55 13.09
C ARG A 60 13.73 -0.60 12.69
N LEU A 61 13.98 -0.61 11.41
CA LEU A 61 15.29 -0.44 10.80
C LEU A 61 15.45 1.01 10.35
N PHE A 62 16.50 1.67 10.82
CA PHE A 62 16.81 3.01 10.36
C PHE A 62 18.28 3.10 9.94
N ARG A 63 18.52 3.62 8.73
CA ARG A 63 19.86 3.89 8.22
C ARG A 63 19.88 5.16 7.37
N ASP A 64 20.60 6.18 7.83
CA ASP A 64 20.88 7.39 7.07
C ASP A 64 22.33 7.36 6.58
N PRO A 65 22.57 7.32 5.25
CA PRO A 65 23.93 7.32 4.69
C PRO A 65 24.73 8.61 4.99
N LYS A 66 24.05 9.69 5.42
CA LYS A 66 24.69 10.95 5.86
C LYS A 66 24.97 11.00 7.36
N GLY A 67 24.68 9.91 8.07
CA GLY A 67 24.70 9.86 9.53
C GLY A 67 23.38 10.38 10.11
N GLY A 68 22.91 9.71 11.10
CA GLY A 68 21.67 10.02 11.80
C GLY A 68 21.24 8.84 12.66
N ILE A 69 20.39 9.11 13.62
CA ILE A 69 19.82 8.08 14.52
C ILE A 69 18.31 8.16 14.48
N VAL A 70 17.66 7.03 14.69
CA VAL A 70 16.22 7.00 14.91
C VAL A 70 15.87 7.74 16.19
N ARG A 71 14.83 8.54 16.13
CA ARG A 71 14.23 9.21 17.29
C ARG A 71 12.79 8.74 17.41
N ASP A 72 12.35 8.53 18.64
CA ASP A 72 11.00 8.06 18.90
C ASP A 72 10.37 8.80 20.10
N PRO A 73 9.23 9.48 19.88
CA PRO A 73 8.70 9.80 18.54
C PRO A 73 9.64 10.76 17.81
N ALA A 74 9.64 10.71 16.50
CA ALA A 74 10.44 11.64 15.70
C ALA A 74 9.92 13.07 15.88
N SER A 75 10.82 14.03 16.09
CA SER A 75 10.44 15.44 16.31
C SER A 75 9.77 16.09 15.09
N ASN A 76 10.09 15.61 13.89
CA ASN A 76 9.48 16.03 12.63
C ASN A 76 9.38 14.81 11.70
N PRO A 77 8.40 13.92 11.91
CA PRO A 77 8.30 12.68 11.15
C PRO A 77 7.91 12.98 9.68
N PRO A 78 8.42 12.18 8.72
CA PRO A 78 8.07 12.30 7.31
C PRO A 78 6.60 11.91 7.04
N ALA A 79 6.00 11.19 7.98
CA ALA A 79 4.61 10.77 7.97
C ALA A 79 4.08 10.71 9.41
N ARG A 80 2.79 10.98 9.60
CA ARG A 80 2.12 10.84 10.90
C ARG A 80 1.28 9.56 10.91
N ILE A 81 1.95 8.43 10.86
CA ILE A 81 1.31 7.11 10.83
C ILE A 81 1.27 6.50 12.24
N LEU A 82 2.30 6.75 13.04
CA LEU A 82 2.42 6.13 14.37
C LEU A 82 1.53 6.81 15.40
N LEU A 83 1.02 6.01 16.33
CA LEU A 83 0.44 6.49 17.59
C LEU A 83 1.52 7.20 18.42
N ASP A 84 1.07 8.03 19.38
CA ASP A 84 1.98 8.74 20.29
C ASP A 84 2.81 7.78 21.16
N ASN A 85 2.29 6.60 21.49
CA ASN A 85 2.97 5.60 22.27
C ASN A 85 2.71 4.17 21.72
N PRO A 86 3.35 3.80 20.61
CA PRO A 86 3.08 2.54 19.92
C PRO A 86 3.87 1.35 20.48
N ARG A 87 4.71 1.54 21.53
CA ARG A 87 5.61 0.50 22.03
C ARG A 87 4.92 -0.48 22.96
N LYS A 88 5.25 -1.77 22.76
CA LYS A 88 5.10 -2.84 23.76
C LYS A 88 6.49 -3.24 24.29
N SER A 89 6.51 -4.03 25.34
CA SER A 89 7.77 -4.55 25.88
C SER A 89 8.45 -5.47 24.88
N ALA A 90 9.70 -5.17 24.56
CA ALA A 90 10.56 -6.06 23.77
C ALA A 90 11.18 -7.19 24.62
N GLY A 91 11.02 -7.13 25.93
CA GLY A 91 11.73 -8.00 26.85
C GLY A 91 13.24 -7.67 26.91
N ARG A 92 14.04 -8.63 27.31
CA ARG A 92 15.50 -8.49 27.32
C ARG A 92 16.06 -8.83 25.93
N LEU A 93 16.81 -7.92 25.34
CA LEU A 93 17.55 -8.18 24.12
C LEU A 93 18.77 -9.08 24.40
N SER A 94 18.99 -10.07 23.56
CA SER A 94 20.21 -10.88 23.50
C SER A 94 21.03 -10.41 22.31
N VAL A 95 22.24 -9.93 22.57
CA VAL A 95 23.16 -9.49 21.51
C VAL A 95 24.31 -10.49 21.43
N ASN A 96 24.60 -10.98 20.24
CA ASN A 96 25.67 -11.93 19.97
C ASN A 96 26.55 -11.42 18.81
N ALA A 97 27.84 -11.71 18.89
CA ALA A 97 28.78 -11.41 17.82
C ALA A 97 29.76 -12.59 17.70
N THR A 98 29.89 -13.10 16.49
CA THR A 98 30.85 -14.15 16.10
C THR A 98 31.75 -13.63 15.00
N ASP A 99 32.69 -14.44 14.52
CA ASP A 99 33.52 -14.09 13.34
C ASP A 99 32.70 -14.09 12.03
N ALA A 100 31.59 -14.87 11.99
CA ALA A 100 30.75 -15.01 10.81
C ALA A 100 29.59 -14.00 10.77
N ASP A 101 29.03 -13.63 11.91
CA ASP A 101 27.83 -12.81 11.99
C ASP A 101 27.72 -11.99 13.27
N VAL A 102 26.79 -11.03 13.24
CA VAL A 102 26.28 -10.37 14.44
C VAL A 102 24.76 -10.53 14.47
N ALA A 103 24.19 -10.65 15.68
CA ALA A 103 22.76 -10.84 15.83
C ALA A 103 22.22 -10.14 17.08
N VAL A 104 20.97 -9.72 16.98
CA VAL A 104 20.15 -9.33 18.15
C VAL A 104 18.87 -10.18 18.13
N ALA A 105 18.44 -10.61 19.32
CA ALA A 105 17.23 -11.39 19.46
C ALA A 105 16.39 -10.93 20.65
N THR A 106 15.07 -11.01 20.48
CA THR A 106 14.05 -11.05 21.54
C THR A 106 13.71 -12.52 21.85
N ALA A 107 12.62 -12.76 22.57
CA ALA A 107 12.10 -14.13 22.74
C ALA A 107 11.44 -14.68 21.44
N GLU A 108 11.00 -13.81 20.54
CA GLU A 108 10.22 -14.21 19.37
C GLU A 108 10.96 -14.09 18.04
N VAL A 109 11.87 -13.12 17.90
CA VAL A 109 12.60 -12.91 16.64
C VAL A 109 14.09 -12.80 16.85
N ARG A 110 14.85 -13.22 15.82
CA ARG A 110 16.29 -12.96 15.69
C ARG A 110 16.54 -12.19 14.40
N VAL A 111 17.21 -11.04 14.51
CA VAL A 111 17.75 -10.27 13.40
C VAL A 111 19.25 -10.50 13.33
N ARG A 112 19.74 -11.06 12.24
CA ARG A 112 21.13 -11.45 12.00
C ARG A 112 21.69 -10.72 10.80
N PHE A 113 22.96 -10.33 10.87
CA PHE A 113 23.72 -9.76 9.76
C PHE A 113 24.96 -10.62 9.51
N ASP A 114 25.15 -11.06 8.28
CA ASP A 114 26.41 -11.67 7.85
C ASP A 114 27.51 -10.61 7.87
N ARG A 115 28.67 -10.93 8.49
CA ARG A 115 29.74 -9.96 8.65
C ARG A 115 30.41 -9.57 7.35
N SER A 116 30.53 -10.49 6.44
CA SER A 116 31.26 -10.28 5.18
C SER A 116 30.46 -9.46 4.18
N THR A 117 29.15 -9.70 4.11
CA THR A 117 28.25 -9.08 3.15
C THR A 117 27.39 -7.96 3.74
N GLY A 118 27.20 -7.97 5.07
CA GLY A 118 26.27 -7.05 5.74
C GLY A 118 24.80 -7.31 5.45
N LEU A 119 24.49 -8.42 4.79
CA LEU A 119 23.10 -8.76 4.46
C LEU A 119 22.36 -9.27 5.70
N MET A 120 21.13 -8.78 5.85
CA MET A 120 20.25 -9.12 6.95
C MET A 120 19.43 -10.38 6.68
N SER A 121 19.20 -11.16 7.73
CA SER A 121 18.14 -12.16 7.77
C SER A 121 17.36 -12.08 9.08
N VAL A 122 16.06 -12.45 9.04
CA VAL A 122 15.18 -12.47 10.20
C VAL A 122 14.58 -13.85 10.36
N THR A 123 14.70 -14.40 11.54
CA THR A 123 14.13 -15.70 11.92
C THR A 123 13.04 -15.53 12.96
N ASP A 124 11.87 -16.12 12.73
CA ASP A 124 10.85 -16.33 13.73
C ASP A 124 11.30 -17.47 14.66
N LEU A 125 11.64 -17.15 15.91
CA LEU A 125 12.15 -18.12 16.88
C LEU A 125 11.08 -19.07 17.43
N ARG A 126 9.79 -18.72 17.25
CA ARG A 126 8.66 -19.57 17.68
C ARG A 126 8.56 -20.85 16.84
N ASN A 127 9.02 -20.80 15.58
CA ASN A 127 8.95 -21.92 14.64
C ASN A 127 10.28 -22.22 13.94
N GLY A 128 11.31 -21.39 14.15
CA GLY A 128 12.64 -21.53 13.54
C GLY A 128 12.73 -21.15 12.06
N LYS A 129 11.68 -20.55 11.46
CA LYS A 129 11.62 -20.17 10.06
C LYS A 129 12.37 -18.87 9.80
N GLU A 130 13.27 -18.84 8.81
CA GLU A 130 13.77 -17.60 8.23
C GLU A 130 12.65 -16.98 7.38
N VAL A 131 12.14 -15.83 7.80
CA VAL A 131 10.97 -15.18 7.19
C VAL A 131 11.33 -13.98 6.32
N VAL A 132 12.48 -13.34 6.58
CA VAL A 132 13.03 -12.25 5.78
C VAL A 132 14.49 -12.55 5.51
N LYS A 133 14.92 -12.32 4.26
CA LYS A 133 16.32 -12.42 3.86
C LYS A 133 16.64 -11.37 2.83
N GLU A 134 17.56 -10.46 3.14
CA GLU A 134 18.14 -9.58 2.13
C GLU A 134 18.98 -10.37 1.15
N VAL A 135 18.89 -10.03 -0.13
CA VAL A 135 19.70 -10.61 -1.21
C VAL A 135 20.60 -9.58 -1.87
N LYS A 136 20.41 -8.31 -1.56
CA LYS A 136 21.28 -7.18 -1.92
C LYS A 136 21.32 -6.20 -0.76
N GLY A 137 22.46 -5.53 -0.58
CA GLY A 137 22.56 -4.42 0.37
C GLY A 137 21.57 -3.30 0.03
N VAL A 138 21.17 -2.55 1.05
CA VAL A 138 20.27 -1.40 0.86
C VAL A 138 20.90 -0.40 -0.11
N ASP A 139 20.19 -0.07 -1.18
CA ASP A 139 20.65 0.86 -2.20
C ASP A 139 20.11 2.27 -1.91
N PHE A 140 21.02 3.27 -1.89
CA PHE A 140 20.73 4.67 -1.65
C PHE A 140 21.13 5.50 -2.87
N GLN A 141 20.28 5.53 -3.89
CA GLN A 141 20.55 6.31 -5.10
C GLN A 141 19.83 7.66 -5.08
N LYS A 142 20.60 8.75 -5.02
CA LYS A 142 20.08 10.13 -4.95
C LYS A 142 19.14 10.29 -3.75
N ASN A 143 17.82 10.41 -4.02
CA ASN A 143 16.79 10.53 -3.01
C ASN A 143 15.89 9.28 -2.96
N ARG A 144 16.36 8.13 -3.46
CA ARG A 144 15.60 6.89 -3.47
C ARG A 144 16.33 5.82 -2.69
N THR A 145 15.61 5.17 -1.79
CA THR A 145 16.08 4.01 -1.04
C THR A 145 15.37 2.76 -1.53
N THR A 146 16.13 1.70 -1.77
CA THR A 146 15.60 0.40 -2.20
C THR A 146 16.11 -0.73 -1.31
N VAL A 147 15.21 -1.55 -0.80
CA VAL A 147 15.49 -2.81 -0.10
C VAL A 147 15.13 -3.96 -1.04
N THR A 148 15.99 -4.98 -1.11
CA THR A 148 15.77 -6.17 -1.95
C THR A 148 15.80 -7.41 -1.08
N LEU A 149 14.67 -8.09 -1.00
CA LEU A 149 14.48 -9.32 -0.22
C LEU A 149 14.33 -10.53 -1.14
N ALA A 150 14.60 -11.72 -0.61
CA ALA A 150 14.27 -12.98 -1.28
C ALA A 150 12.75 -13.14 -1.38
N ASN A 151 12.30 -13.71 -2.49
CA ASN A 151 10.92 -14.12 -2.72
C ASN A 151 10.85 -15.65 -2.71
N ALA A 152 10.23 -16.23 -1.70
CA ALA A 152 10.12 -17.68 -1.58
C ALA A 152 9.11 -18.27 -2.57
N ALA A 153 9.35 -19.51 -2.98
CA ALA A 153 8.40 -20.24 -3.81
C ALA A 153 7.07 -20.42 -3.06
N GLY A 154 5.96 -20.02 -3.71
CA GLY A 154 4.62 -20.13 -3.09
C GLY A 154 4.24 -18.97 -2.18
N GLU A 155 5.08 -17.96 -2.02
CA GLU A 155 4.80 -16.76 -1.23
C GLU A 155 3.83 -15.83 -1.95
N TYR A 156 2.86 -15.28 -1.24
CA TYR A 156 1.86 -14.32 -1.72
C TYR A 156 1.93 -13.04 -0.91
N PHE A 157 1.58 -11.92 -1.56
CA PHE A 157 1.70 -10.59 -1.00
C PHE A 157 0.39 -9.82 -1.13
N TYR A 158 0.02 -9.10 -0.07
CA TYR A 158 -1.22 -8.36 0.06
C TYR A 158 -0.97 -7.00 0.72
N GLY A 159 -1.80 -6.00 0.41
CA GLY A 159 -1.67 -4.65 0.96
C GLY A 159 -1.40 -3.60 -0.12
N GLY A 160 -0.64 -2.56 0.20
CA GLY A 160 -0.38 -1.44 -0.72
C GLY A 160 -1.55 -0.46 -0.80
N GLY A 161 -2.58 -0.60 0.05
CA GLY A 161 -3.79 0.22 0.02
C GLY A 161 -4.77 -0.22 -1.08
N VAL A 162 -5.54 0.72 -1.62
CA VAL A 162 -6.52 0.44 -2.68
C VAL A 162 -5.82 0.36 -4.02
N GLN A 163 -5.56 -0.87 -4.46
CA GLN A 163 -4.97 -1.24 -5.74
C GLN A 163 -6.07 -1.87 -6.60
N ASN A 164 -6.73 -1.07 -7.43
CA ASN A 164 -7.94 -1.48 -8.14
C ASN A 164 -7.73 -2.71 -9.05
N GLY A 165 -8.68 -3.65 -9.01
CA GLY A 165 -8.63 -4.89 -9.76
C GLY A 165 -7.54 -5.87 -9.33
N ARG A 166 -6.91 -5.66 -8.15
CA ARG A 166 -5.80 -6.49 -7.66
C ARG A 166 -6.05 -6.92 -6.22
N PHE A 167 -6.12 -8.21 -6.01
CA PHE A 167 -6.23 -8.78 -4.66
C PHE A 167 -4.88 -9.30 -4.15
N SER A 168 -4.14 -10.06 -4.97
CA SER A 168 -2.79 -10.56 -4.65
C SER A 168 -1.77 -9.95 -5.60
N HIS A 169 -0.58 -9.64 -5.10
CA HIS A 169 0.46 -8.93 -5.84
C HIS A 169 1.62 -9.82 -6.30
N ARG A 170 1.55 -11.14 -6.06
CA ARG A 170 2.60 -12.05 -6.52
C ARG A 170 2.83 -11.94 -8.03
N GLY A 171 4.11 -11.80 -8.44
CA GLY A 171 4.49 -11.63 -9.84
C GLY A 171 4.10 -10.27 -10.42
N LYS A 172 3.74 -9.29 -9.59
CA LYS A 172 3.31 -7.96 -10.02
C LYS A 172 4.14 -6.86 -9.36
N ARG A 173 4.20 -5.72 -10.04
CA ARG A 173 4.65 -4.46 -9.48
C ARG A 173 3.41 -3.60 -9.17
N ILE A 174 3.41 -2.96 -8.00
CA ILE A 174 2.40 -1.97 -7.63
C ILE A 174 3.05 -0.63 -7.32
N GLU A 175 2.35 0.45 -7.63
CA GLU A 175 2.79 1.80 -7.29
C GLU A 175 2.21 2.21 -5.93
N ILE A 176 3.02 2.84 -5.09
CA ILE A 176 2.60 3.45 -3.84
C ILE A 176 2.59 4.96 -4.07
N VAL A 177 1.70 5.37 -4.95
CA VAL A 177 1.47 6.75 -5.37
C VAL A 177 -0.02 6.92 -5.62
N ASN A 178 -0.62 7.97 -5.09
CA ASN A 178 -2.02 8.27 -5.40
C ASN A 178 -2.14 8.82 -6.83
N THR A 179 -2.69 8.01 -7.72
CA THR A 179 -2.98 8.42 -9.10
C THR A 179 -4.43 8.88 -9.28
N ASN A 180 -5.23 8.84 -8.21
CA ASN A 180 -6.67 9.11 -8.24
C ASN A 180 -7.38 8.34 -9.38
N SER A 181 -6.95 7.11 -9.61
CA SER A 181 -7.50 6.24 -10.65
C SER A 181 -8.33 5.13 -10.04
N TRP A 182 -9.58 5.04 -10.43
CA TRP A 182 -10.58 4.09 -9.92
C TRP A 182 -10.86 2.94 -10.89
N THR A 183 -10.12 2.86 -12.00
CA THR A 183 -10.19 1.76 -12.97
C THR A 183 -9.23 0.65 -12.63
N ASP A 184 -9.40 -0.53 -13.23
CA ASP A 184 -8.50 -1.67 -13.07
C ASP A 184 -7.03 -1.28 -13.32
N GLY A 185 -6.18 -1.67 -12.38
CA GLY A 185 -4.76 -1.32 -12.41
C GLY A 185 -4.42 0.07 -11.89
N GLY A 186 -5.41 0.92 -11.61
CA GLY A 186 -5.23 2.22 -10.98
C GLY A 186 -4.98 2.15 -9.48
N VAL A 187 -4.50 3.26 -8.92
CA VAL A 187 -4.26 3.41 -7.48
C VAL A 187 -5.09 4.55 -6.94
N ALA A 188 -6.10 4.23 -6.16
CA ALA A 188 -7.04 5.22 -5.60
C ALA A 188 -6.61 5.71 -4.22
N SER A 189 -6.08 4.84 -3.37
CA SER A 189 -5.61 5.18 -2.02
C SER A 189 -4.46 4.26 -1.62
N PRO A 190 -3.20 4.64 -1.91
CA PRO A 190 -2.04 3.83 -1.57
C PRO A 190 -1.77 3.85 -0.06
N ALA A 191 -1.24 2.75 0.46
CA ALA A 191 -0.71 2.66 1.81
C ALA A 191 0.69 2.03 1.79
N PRO A 192 1.68 2.61 2.52
CA PRO A 192 3.03 2.08 2.56
C PRO A 192 3.13 0.87 3.52
N PHE A 193 2.32 -0.13 3.28
CA PHE A 193 2.24 -1.35 4.08
C PHE A 193 1.87 -2.54 3.22
N TYR A 194 2.57 -3.65 3.40
CA TYR A 194 2.15 -4.94 2.86
C TYR A 194 2.49 -6.07 3.85
N TRP A 195 1.80 -7.20 3.70
CA TRP A 195 2.11 -8.42 4.43
C TRP A 195 2.27 -9.60 3.47
N SER A 196 3.03 -10.59 3.92
CA SER A 196 3.37 -11.81 3.17
C SER A 196 2.90 -13.06 3.89
N THR A 197 2.47 -14.07 3.11
CA THR A 197 2.27 -15.43 3.61
C THR A 197 3.57 -16.09 4.07
N GLY A 198 4.71 -15.46 3.82
CA GLY A 198 6.02 -15.82 4.33
C GLY A 198 6.13 -15.72 5.86
N GLY A 199 5.24 -14.93 6.50
CA GLY A 199 5.22 -14.73 7.95
C GLY A 199 5.81 -13.39 8.38
N TYR A 200 5.75 -12.37 7.52
CA TYR A 200 6.18 -11.02 7.86
C TYR A 200 5.30 -9.96 7.21
N ALA A 201 5.36 -8.75 7.76
CA ALA A 201 4.85 -7.55 7.14
C ALA A 201 5.92 -6.45 7.16
N ALA A 202 5.81 -5.52 6.22
CA ALA A 202 6.72 -4.39 6.05
C ALA A 202 5.95 -3.08 5.92
N MET A 203 6.40 -2.06 6.64
CA MET A 203 5.85 -0.72 6.60
C MET A 203 6.99 0.31 6.50
N PRO A 204 7.35 0.79 5.31
CA PRO A 204 8.15 2.00 5.18
C PRO A 204 7.47 3.17 5.89
N TYR A 205 8.21 3.86 6.76
CA TYR A 205 7.66 4.98 7.53
C TYR A 205 7.74 6.28 6.73
N THR A 206 6.86 6.39 5.74
CA THR A 206 6.84 7.51 4.82
C THR A 206 5.51 7.63 4.08
N PHE A 207 5.19 8.83 3.58
CA PHE A 207 4.20 9.08 2.53
C PHE A 207 4.85 9.49 1.20
N ALA A 208 6.18 9.43 1.09
CA ALA A 208 6.85 9.68 -0.17
C ALA A 208 6.43 8.63 -1.23
N PRO A 209 6.40 9.03 -2.50
CA PRO A 209 6.13 8.10 -3.59
C PRO A 209 7.03 6.87 -3.55
N GLY A 210 6.49 5.73 -3.91
CA GLY A 210 7.22 4.47 -3.91
C GLY A 210 6.64 3.43 -4.85
N ALA A 211 7.27 2.27 -4.86
CA ALA A 211 6.78 1.11 -5.61
C ALA A 211 7.28 -0.18 -4.95
N TYR A 212 6.46 -1.22 -5.04
CA TYR A 212 6.83 -2.57 -4.62
C TYR A 212 6.77 -3.51 -5.82
N ASP A 213 7.84 -4.28 -6.03
CA ASP A 213 7.88 -5.35 -7.03
C ASP A 213 7.93 -6.69 -6.32
N PHE A 214 6.94 -7.52 -6.55
CA PHE A 214 6.77 -8.84 -5.94
C PHE A 214 7.12 -9.95 -6.93
N GLY A 215 8.23 -9.82 -7.62
CA GLY A 215 8.72 -10.82 -8.56
C GLY A 215 8.29 -10.60 -10.01
N SER A 216 7.93 -9.38 -10.42
CA SER A 216 7.61 -9.08 -11.83
C SER A 216 8.86 -8.94 -12.70
N VAL A 217 9.94 -8.38 -12.13
CA VAL A 217 11.22 -8.21 -12.81
C VAL A 217 12.11 -9.44 -12.58
N ASP A 218 12.28 -9.84 -11.33
CA ASP A 218 12.98 -11.07 -10.94
C ASP A 218 12.10 -11.86 -9.98
N LYS A 219 11.62 -13.01 -10.42
CA LYS A 219 10.71 -13.89 -9.67
C LYS A 219 11.24 -14.32 -8.30
N ASN A 220 12.54 -14.22 -8.07
CA ASN A 220 13.19 -14.63 -6.83
C ASN A 220 13.36 -13.46 -5.84
N THR A 221 12.92 -12.26 -6.20
CA THR A 221 13.09 -11.07 -5.36
C THR A 221 11.81 -10.31 -5.10
N VAL A 222 11.78 -9.64 -3.95
CA VAL A 222 10.84 -8.58 -3.62
C VAL A 222 11.62 -7.30 -3.45
N THR A 223 11.23 -6.22 -4.13
CA THR A 223 11.83 -4.90 -3.92
C THR A 223 10.85 -3.92 -3.30
N ILE A 224 11.33 -3.15 -2.33
CA ILE A 224 10.60 -2.06 -1.68
C ILE A 224 11.38 -0.79 -1.98
N SER A 225 10.81 0.16 -2.69
CA SER A 225 11.49 1.42 -2.97
C SER A 225 10.59 2.63 -2.68
N HIS A 226 11.19 3.66 -2.09
CA HIS A 226 10.55 4.96 -1.84
C HIS A 226 11.50 6.11 -2.15
N ASP A 227 10.94 7.26 -2.50
CA ASP A 227 11.71 8.49 -2.77
C ASP A 227 12.14 9.14 -1.45
N MET A 228 13.06 8.47 -0.76
CA MET A 228 13.65 8.86 0.53
C MET A 228 15.17 8.73 0.47
N PRO A 229 15.91 9.68 1.07
CA PRO A 229 17.38 9.62 1.10
C PRO A 229 17.94 8.68 2.19
N TYR A 230 17.09 8.05 2.99
CA TYR A 230 17.43 7.14 4.09
C TYR A 230 16.46 5.98 4.18
N LEU A 231 16.85 4.90 4.82
CA LEU A 231 15.98 3.78 5.18
C LEU A 231 15.26 4.07 6.48
N ASP A 232 13.94 3.90 6.47
CA ASP A 232 13.10 3.90 7.66
C ASP A 232 11.98 2.88 7.44
N LEU A 233 12.14 1.69 8.02
CA LEU A 233 11.31 0.52 7.71
C LEU A 233 10.93 -0.23 8.97
N PHE A 234 9.65 -0.37 9.25
CA PHE A 234 9.15 -1.31 10.24
C PHE A 234 9.00 -2.70 9.62
N LEU A 235 9.47 -3.70 10.36
CA LEU A 235 9.22 -5.11 10.10
C LEU A 235 8.43 -5.70 11.27
N MET A 236 7.45 -6.52 10.92
CA MET A 236 6.60 -7.27 11.82
C MET A 236 6.71 -8.74 11.45
N VAL A 237 6.85 -9.61 12.44
CA VAL A 237 7.01 -11.05 12.20
C VAL A 237 5.93 -11.78 12.98
N ASP A 238 5.04 -12.48 12.28
CA ASP A 238 4.03 -13.30 12.92
C ASP A 238 3.56 -14.45 12.03
N THR A 239 2.84 -15.40 12.62
CA THR A 239 2.47 -16.67 11.96
C THR A 239 1.19 -16.59 11.16
N THR A 240 0.35 -15.57 11.39
CA THR A 240 -0.95 -15.43 10.73
C THR A 240 -1.13 -14.01 10.17
N PRO A 241 -1.95 -13.85 9.10
CA PRO A 241 -2.30 -12.52 8.60
C PRO A 241 -2.99 -11.63 9.64
N VAL A 242 -3.82 -12.22 10.49
CA VAL A 242 -4.53 -11.49 11.55
C VAL A 242 -3.55 -10.94 12.57
N SER A 243 -2.57 -11.74 13.00
CA SER A 243 -1.55 -11.28 13.94
C SER A 243 -0.67 -10.17 13.34
N LEU A 244 -0.27 -10.31 12.07
CA LEU A 244 0.49 -9.27 11.36
C LEU A 244 -0.29 -7.94 11.26
N LEU A 245 -1.62 -8.00 11.06
CA LEU A 245 -2.47 -6.83 11.09
C LEU A 245 -2.60 -6.25 12.52
N GLN A 246 -2.64 -7.08 13.55
CA GLN A 246 -2.62 -6.62 14.94
C GLN A 246 -1.32 -5.90 15.29
N ASP A 247 -0.18 -6.38 14.78
CA ASP A 247 1.11 -5.68 14.93
C ASP A 247 1.12 -4.34 14.19
N TYR A 248 0.55 -4.29 12.99
CA TYR A 248 0.35 -3.03 12.29
C TYR A 248 -0.54 -2.07 13.10
N TYR A 249 -1.64 -2.53 13.66
CA TYR A 249 -2.53 -1.72 14.50
C TYR A 249 -1.88 -1.30 15.83
N GLN A 250 -0.94 -2.07 16.35
CA GLN A 250 -0.12 -1.62 17.48
C GLN A 250 0.61 -0.32 17.17
N LEU A 251 1.11 -0.18 15.95
CA LEU A 251 1.83 1.01 15.52
C LEU A 251 0.90 2.15 15.13
N THR A 252 -0.19 1.86 14.45
CA THR A 252 -1.02 2.84 13.72
C THR A 252 -2.38 3.13 14.36
N GLY A 253 -2.78 2.33 15.33
CA GLY A 253 -4.11 2.36 15.94
C GLY A 253 -5.09 1.40 15.27
N ASN A 254 -6.12 1.05 16.03
CA ASN A 254 -7.18 0.19 15.53
C ASN A 254 -8.08 0.93 14.53
N PRO A 255 -8.60 0.25 13.51
CA PRO A 255 -9.61 0.83 12.64
C PRO A 255 -10.87 1.17 13.43
N VAL A 256 -11.56 2.21 12.99
CA VAL A 256 -12.85 2.60 13.58
C VAL A 256 -13.88 1.50 13.30
N LEU A 257 -14.62 1.10 14.32
CA LEU A 257 -15.77 0.22 14.14
C LEU A 257 -16.86 0.98 13.40
N LEU A 258 -17.11 0.58 12.17
CA LEU A 258 -18.15 1.20 11.35
C LEU A 258 -19.56 0.84 11.87
N PRO A 259 -20.52 1.74 11.74
CA PRO A 259 -21.93 1.44 12.04
C PRO A 259 -22.47 0.39 11.04
N LYS A 260 -23.52 -0.32 11.44
CA LYS A 260 -24.06 -1.46 10.67
C LYS A 260 -24.42 -1.09 9.23
N PHE A 261 -24.97 0.08 8.99
CA PHE A 261 -25.39 0.52 7.65
C PHE A 261 -24.20 0.60 6.66
N ALA A 262 -22.99 0.89 7.14
CA ALA A 262 -21.80 1.00 6.30
C ALA A 262 -21.34 -0.35 5.72
N PHE A 263 -21.89 -1.47 6.18
CA PHE A 263 -21.63 -2.80 5.64
C PHE A 263 -22.66 -3.26 4.60
N TYR A 264 -23.70 -2.45 4.36
CA TYR A 264 -24.63 -2.67 3.27
C TYR A 264 -24.17 -1.96 1.99
N GLU A 265 -24.88 -2.22 0.90
CA GLU A 265 -24.65 -1.54 -0.38
C GLU A 265 -24.69 -0.01 -0.18
N GLY A 266 -23.75 0.69 -0.77
CA GLY A 266 -23.68 2.13 -0.78
C GLY A 266 -23.79 2.68 -2.19
N HIS A 267 -24.59 3.73 -2.39
CA HIS A 267 -24.66 4.43 -3.66
C HIS A 267 -23.82 5.71 -3.61
N LEU A 268 -22.83 5.80 -4.50
CA LEU A 268 -22.01 6.99 -4.70
C LEU A 268 -22.54 7.81 -5.88
N ASN A 269 -22.31 9.11 -5.84
CA ASN A 269 -22.67 10.03 -6.93
C ASN A 269 -24.19 10.14 -7.18
N ALA A 270 -24.98 10.07 -6.11
CA ALA A 270 -26.43 10.21 -6.18
C ALA A 270 -26.90 11.58 -6.65
N TYR A 271 -25.99 12.52 -6.66
CA TYR A 271 -26.22 13.89 -7.10
C TYR A 271 -24.96 14.38 -7.82
N ASN A 272 -25.09 14.57 -9.12
CA ASN A 272 -23.99 14.95 -10.00
C ASN A 272 -24.36 16.20 -10.82
N ARG A 273 -23.42 16.79 -11.50
CA ARG A 273 -23.65 17.85 -12.50
C ARG A 273 -23.87 17.31 -13.91
N ASP A 274 -24.02 16.02 -14.09
CA ASP A 274 -24.19 15.39 -15.38
C ASP A 274 -25.58 15.71 -15.96
N TYR A 275 -25.69 15.54 -17.25
CA TYR A 275 -26.90 15.80 -18.01
C TYR A 275 -27.38 14.52 -18.66
N TRP A 276 -28.67 14.33 -18.70
CA TRP A 276 -29.34 13.21 -19.36
C TRP A 276 -30.04 13.70 -20.62
N LYS A 277 -29.73 13.15 -21.76
CA LYS A 277 -30.35 13.48 -23.03
C LYS A 277 -31.13 12.29 -23.58
N GLU A 278 -32.40 12.51 -23.89
CA GLU A 278 -33.22 11.49 -24.56
C GLU A 278 -32.57 11.06 -25.87
N THR A 279 -32.55 9.75 -26.11
CA THR A 279 -32.06 9.16 -27.38
C THR A 279 -33.03 8.14 -27.92
N THR A 280 -33.20 8.15 -29.23
CA THR A 280 -33.95 7.15 -29.96
C THR A 280 -33.04 6.17 -30.71
N GLU A 281 -31.71 6.30 -30.53
CA GLU A 281 -30.75 5.41 -31.19
C GLU A 281 -30.82 4.00 -30.56
N GLU A 282 -31.06 3.03 -31.43
CA GLU A 282 -31.16 1.61 -31.04
C GLU A 282 -29.87 1.13 -30.37
N GLY A 283 -30.01 0.43 -29.23
CA GLY A 283 -28.88 -0.09 -28.46
C GLY A 283 -28.12 0.95 -27.63
N LYS A 284 -28.47 2.25 -27.71
CA LYS A 284 -27.86 3.28 -26.89
C LYS A 284 -28.73 3.70 -25.72
N GLY A 285 -28.07 4.21 -24.68
CA GLY A 285 -28.71 4.78 -23.50
C GLY A 285 -29.34 3.77 -22.55
N ILE A 286 -29.70 4.28 -21.39
CA ILE A 286 -30.36 3.55 -20.29
C ILE A 286 -31.86 3.79 -20.40
N LEU A 287 -32.65 2.74 -20.22
CA LEU A 287 -34.11 2.83 -20.17
C LEU A 287 -34.52 3.28 -18.77
N PHE A 288 -35.30 4.35 -18.68
CA PHE A 288 -35.84 4.88 -17.44
C PHE A 288 -37.33 4.53 -17.27
N GLU A 289 -37.89 4.90 -16.13
CA GLU A 289 -39.26 4.56 -15.69
C GLU A 289 -40.35 5.16 -16.57
N ASP A 290 -40.05 6.24 -17.27
CA ASP A 290 -40.95 6.87 -18.25
C ASP A 290 -41.00 6.14 -19.61
N GLY A 291 -40.27 5.04 -19.73
CA GLY A 291 -40.19 4.25 -20.95
C GLY A 291 -39.29 4.82 -22.02
N LYS A 292 -38.54 5.87 -21.73
CA LYS A 292 -37.61 6.49 -22.65
C LYS A 292 -36.18 6.08 -22.34
N ARG A 293 -35.31 6.19 -23.34
CA ARG A 293 -33.88 5.98 -23.19
C ARG A 293 -33.14 7.29 -23.13
N TYR A 294 -32.14 7.35 -22.24
CA TYR A 294 -31.31 8.53 -22.03
C TYR A 294 -29.84 8.14 -22.05
N VAL A 295 -29.01 9.00 -22.64
CA VAL A 295 -27.55 8.95 -22.59
C VAL A 295 -27.03 10.01 -21.66
N GLU A 296 -26.04 9.64 -20.87
CA GLU A 296 -25.36 10.55 -19.96
C GLU A 296 -24.33 11.42 -20.68
N SER A 297 -24.18 12.67 -20.24
CA SER A 297 -23.18 13.61 -20.75
C SER A 297 -22.70 14.53 -19.62
N GLN A 298 -21.39 14.67 -19.51
CA GLN A 298 -20.77 15.62 -18.57
C GLN A 298 -20.81 17.08 -19.08
N LYS A 299 -21.37 17.32 -20.23
CA LYS A 299 -21.49 18.66 -20.81
C LYS A 299 -22.94 19.02 -20.96
N ASP A 300 -23.25 20.29 -20.70
CA ASP A 300 -24.55 20.85 -21.09
C ASP A 300 -24.68 20.74 -22.62
N ASN A 301 -25.57 19.86 -23.03
CA ASN A 301 -25.89 19.58 -24.42
C ASN A 301 -27.40 19.73 -24.68
N GLY A 302 -28.08 20.53 -23.84
CA GLY A 302 -29.54 20.70 -23.87
C GLY A 302 -30.30 19.51 -23.25
N GLY A 303 -29.59 18.67 -22.48
CA GLY A 303 -30.20 17.59 -21.71
C GLY A 303 -30.76 18.04 -20.35
N ILE A 304 -31.34 17.08 -19.65
CA ILE A 304 -31.88 17.27 -18.30
C ILE A 304 -30.76 17.12 -17.30
N LYS A 305 -30.54 18.13 -16.46
CA LYS A 305 -29.50 18.09 -15.45
C LYS A 305 -29.90 17.13 -14.32
N GLU A 306 -29.03 16.19 -13.98
CA GLU A 306 -29.13 15.43 -12.74
C GLU A 306 -28.89 16.36 -11.56
N SER A 307 -29.84 16.45 -10.65
CA SER A 307 -29.76 17.48 -9.63
C SER A 307 -30.65 17.20 -8.43
N LEU A 308 -30.10 17.38 -7.23
CA LEU A 308 -30.87 17.43 -6.00
C LEU A 308 -31.96 18.50 -6.06
N ASN A 309 -31.69 19.61 -6.75
CA ASN A 309 -32.61 20.73 -6.90
C ASN A 309 -33.59 20.57 -8.06
N GLY A 310 -33.30 19.65 -8.98
CA GLY A 310 -34.13 19.37 -10.17
C GLY A 310 -35.33 18.47 -9.93
N GLU A 311 -35.55 18.00 -8.72
CA GLU A 311 -36.60 17.04 -8.38
C GLU A 311 -38.03 17.53 -8.76
N LYS A 312 -38.26 18.81 -8.71
CA LYS A 312 -39.55 19.38 -9.10
C LYS A 312 -39.85 19.25 -10.58
N ASP A 313 -38.79 19.31 -11.40
CA ASP A 313 -38.87 19.34 -12.83
C ASP A 313 -38.66 17.94 -13.43
N ASN A 314 -37.83 17.13 -12.77
CA ASN A 314 -37.51 15.78 -13.26
C ASN A 314 -37.08 14.85 -12.13
N TYR A 315 -38.05 14.27 -11.45
CA TYR A 315 -37.82 13.39 -10.29
C TYR A 315 -36.91 12.21 -10.60
N GLN A 316 -37.03 11.60 -11.77
CA GLN A 316 -36.29 10.37 -12.13
C GLN A 316 -34.75 10.54 -12.16
N PHE A 317 -34.26 11.76 -12.24
CA PHE A 317 -32.83 12.10 -12.16
C PHE A 317 -32.44 12.73 -10.82
N SER A 318 -33.18 12.48 -9.78
CA SER A 318 -32.93 12.98 -8.43
C SER A 318 -32.30 11.92 -7.54
N ALA A 319 -31.65 12.37 -6.44
CA ALA A 319 -31.11 11.47 -5.43
C ALA A 319 -32.21 10.63 -4.73
N ARG A 320 -33.43 11.16 -4.61
CA ARG A 320 -34.56 10.37 -4.07
C ARG A 320 -34.99 9.26 -5.01
N ALA A 321 -35.02 9.50 -6.31
CA ALA A 321 -35.35 8.48 -7.30
C ALA A 321 -34.34 7.32 -7.29
N VAL A 322 -33.08 7.59 -6.98
CA VAL A 322 -32.08 6.53 -6.77
C VAL A 322 -32.48 5.63 -5.60
N ILE A 323 -32.83 6.21 -4.45
CA ILE A 323 -33.29 5.45 -3.27
C ILE A 323 -34.55 4.61 -3.62
N ASP A 324 -35.49 5.22 -4.34
CA ASP A 324 -36.72 4.53 -4.72
C ASP A 324 -36.48 3.33 -5.63
N ARG A 325 -35.51 3.42 -6.57
CA ARG A 325 -35.11 2.28 -7.42
C ARG A 325 -34.57 1.13 -6.61
N TYR A 326 -33.64 1.40 -5.67
CA TYR A 326 -33.12 0.37 -4.78
C TYR A 326 -34.24 -0.31 -3.98
N LYS A 327 -35.20 0.46 -3.48
CA LYS A 327 -36.36 -0.09 -2.74
C LYS A 327 -37.31 -0.87 -3.63
N LYS A 328 -37.60 -0.37 -4.82
CA LYS A 328 -38.47 -1.03 -5.81
C LYS A 328 -37.92 -2.39 -6.23
N ASP A 329 -36.59 -2.48 -6.40
CA ASP A 329 -35.92 -3.68 -6.86
C ASP A 329 -35.44 -4.59 -5.70
N ASP A 330 -35.87 -4.29 -4.46
CA ASP A 330 -35.53 -5.00 -3.22
C ASP A 330 -34.00 -5.15 -3.01
N MET A 331 -33.26 -4.11 -3.36
CA MET A 331 -31.80 -4.05 -3.17
C MET A 331 -31.45 -3.43 -1.82
N PRO A 332 -30.50 -4.01 -1.06
CA PRO A 332 -30.21 -3.61 0.31
C PRO A 332 -29.32 -2.35 0.37
N LEU A 333 -29.83 -1.19 0.04
CA LEU A 333 -29.13 0.08 0.17
C LEU A 333 -29.04 0.50 1.65
N GLY A 334 -27.82 0.64 2.16
CA GLY A 334 -27.56 1.10 3.53
C GLY A 334 -27.24 2.57 3.64
N TRP A 335 -26.63 3.15 2.62
CA TRP A 335 -26.22 4.56 2.63
C TRP A 335 -26.12 5.13 1.23
N ILE A 336 -26.22 6.46 1.15
CA ILE A 336 -26.11 7.22 -0.09
C ILE A 336 -25.17 8.41 0.11
N LEU A 337 -24.26 8.61 -0.82
CA LEU A 337 -23.34 9.75 -0.81
C LEU A 337 -23.68 10.69 -1.95
N PRO A 338 -24.26 11.87 -1.68
CA PRO A 338 -24.34 12.94 -2.66
C PRO A 338 -22.94 13.36 -3.11
N ASN A 339 -22.75 13.51 -4.41
CA ASN A 339 -21.46 13.89 -4.95
C ASN A 339 -21.10 15.36 -4.69
N ASP A 340 -19.88 15.71 -4.95
CA ASP A 340 -19.28 17.05 -4.79
C ASP A 340 -19.87 18.14 -5.71
N GLY A 341 -20.82 17.79 -6.56
CA GLY A 341 -21.54 18.72 -7.43
C GLY A 341 -22.77 19.39 -6.83
N TYR A 342 -23.20 19.01 -5.63
CA TYR A 342 -24.46 19.50 -5.06
C TYR A 342 -24.43 20.95 -4.55
N GLY A 343 -23.28 21.53 -4.40
CA GLY A 343 -23.08 22.90 -3.96
C GLY A 343 -22.63 23.83 -5.08
N ALA A 344 -21.41 24.30 -5.01
CA ALA A 344 -20.83 25.30 -5.89
C ALA A 344 -20.20 24.72 -7.18
N GLY A 345 -20.30 23.43 -7.42
CA GLY A 345 -19.79 22.76 -8.60
C GLY A 345 -18.88 21.61 -8.31
N TYR A 346 -18.43 20.93 -9.35
CA TYR A 346 -17.61 19.75 -9.29
C TYR A 346 -16.28 19.98 -8.58
N GLY A 347 -15.93 19.11 -7.63
CA GLY A 347 -14.72 19.22 -6.85
C GLY A 347 -14.78 20.23 -5.70
N GLN A 348 -15.93 20.83 -5.42
CA GLN A 348 -16.10 21.85 -4.38
C GLN A 348 -16.89 21.31 -3.18
N THR A 349 -16.32 20.34 -2.52
CA THR A 349 -16.93 19.66 -1.36
C THR A 349 -17.03 20.54 -0.11
N SER A 350 -16.27 21.62 -0.04
CA SER A 350 -16.26 22.54 1.12
C SER A 350 -17.39 23.58 1.12
N THR A 351 -18.14 23.69 0.02
CA THR A 351 -19.19 24.69 -0.13
C THR A 351 -20.56 24.03 -0.28
N LEU A 352 -21.43 24.25 0.70
CA LEU A 352 -22.86 23.92 0.62
C LEU A 352 -23.61 25.16 0.13
N ASP A 353 -23.34 25.54 -1.12
CA ASP A 353 -24.01 26.70 -1.69
C ASP A 353 -25.42 26.33 -2.15
N GLY A 354 -26.38 27.16 -1.78
CA GLY A 354 -27.71 27.20 -2.32
C GLY A 354 -28.75 26.39 -1.58
N ASN A 355 -28.68 25.09 -1.36
CA ASN A 355 -29.86 24.37 -0.87
C ASN A 355 -29.63 23.35 0.26
N ILE A 356 -29.10 23.85 1.38
CA ILE A 356 -28.93 23.07 2.62
C ILE A 356 -30.27 22.46 3.09
N ALA A 357 -31.38 23.21 2.96
CA ALA A 357 -32.70 22.73 3.36
C ALA A 357 -33.14 21.50 2.55
N ASN A 358 -32.81 21.46 1.24
CA ASN A 358 -33.13 20.30 0.41
C ASN A 358 -32.21 19.13 0.70
N LEU A 359 -30.92 19.36 0.98
CA LEU A 359 -30.01 18.31 1.41
C LEU A 359 -30.46 17.69 2.73
N LYS A 360 -30.88 18.51 3.70
CA LYS A 360 -31.50 18.02 4.94
C LYS A 360 -32.75 17.20 4.67
N SER A 361 -33.63 17.69 3.78
CA SER A 361 -34.85 16.99 3.40
C SER A 361 -34.56 15.65 2.71
N LEU A 362 -33.50 15.55 1.89
CA LEU A 362 -33.03 14.27 1.35
C LEU A 362 -32.59 13.30 2.46
N GLY A 363 -31.81 13.79 3.43
CA GLY A 363 -31.37 12.97 4.57
C GLY A 363 -32.56 12.46 5.40
N ASP A 364 -33.57 13.33 5.65
CA ASP A 364 -34.79 12.94 6.35
C ASP A 364 -35.62 11.91 5.54
N TYR A 365 -35.62 12.02 4.22
CA TYR A 365 -36.26 11.05 3.33
C TYR A 365 -35.52 9.71 3.35
N ALA A 366 -34.22 9.74 3.18
CA ALA A 366 -33.36 8.55 3.16
C ALA A 366 -33.52 7.74 4.46
N ARG A 367 -33.44 8.40 5.63
CA ARG A 367 -33.61 7.74 6.94
C ARG A 367 -34.97 7.06 7.10
N LYS A 368 -36.04 7.66 6.58
CA LYS A 368 -37.37 7.03 6.57
C LYS A 368 -37.40 5.74 5.77
N GLN A 369 -36.51 5.61 4.81
CA GLN A 369 -36.33 4.40 3.99
C GLN A 369 -35.26 3.43 4.57
N GLY A 370 -34.66 3.78 5.73
CA GLY A 370 -33.57 2.99 6.33
C GLY A 370 -32.23 3.17 5.62
N VAL A 371 -32.00 4.31 4.98
CA VAL A 371 -30.77 4.69 4.26
C VAL A 371 -30.15 5.89 4.96
N GLU A 372 -28.84 5.86 5.21
CA GLU A 372 -28.07 6.95 5.83
C GLU A 372 -27.28 7.79 4.79
#